data_348cfb87c882ec5f020b7e8e35aca232
#
_entry.id   348cfb87c882ec5f020b7e8e35aca232
#
_cell.length_a   1.000
_cell.length_b   1.000
_cell.length_c   1.000
_cell.angle_alpha   90.00
_cell.angle_beta   90.00
_cell.angle_gamma   90.00
#
_symmetry.space_group_name_H-M   'P 1'
#
loop_
_entity.id
_entity.type
_entity.pdbx_description
1 polymer ?
#
loop_
_entity_poly.entity_id
_entity_poly.type
_entity_poly.pdbx_seq_one_letter_code
_entity_poly.pdbx_strand_id
1 'polypeptide(L)'
;MSPPFRNKKHQDSLWAGLQSGSLSVVATDHCAFTTAQKRFGVGNFAKIPNGTGGLEDRMPMLWTHGVGTGRLTPNEFVAVTSTNIAKILNCYPKKGAVLVGADADLVVWDPEKEKTITAGKQQSAIDYNVFEGQKVKGLPRFTLTRGMVAIHDGEVRTREGHGQFVAREARPAVNRALSQWKDLTAPRPVVRSGIPATGV
;
A
#
# COMPACT_ATOMS: atom_id res chain seq x y z
N MET A 1 -0.01 11.17 -12.97
CA MET A 1 -0.43 10.02 -12.20
C MET A 1 -1.78 9.55 -12.70
N SER A 2 -1.99 8.26 -12.89
CA SER A 2 -3.25 7.69 -13.33
C SER A 2 -3.60 6.49 -12.42
N PRO A 3 -4.73 6.50 -11.71
CA PRO A 3 -5.69 7.61 -11.62
C PRO A 3 -5.08 8.84 -10.92
N PRO A 4 -5.60 10.06 -11.15
CA PRO A 4 -5.11 11.27 -10.51
C PRO A 4 -5.47 11.31 -9.02
N PHE A 5 -4.72 12.06 -8.22
CA PHE A 5 -5.09 12.34 -6.83
C PHE A 5 -6.46 13.01 -6.77
N ARG A 6 -7.24 12.66 -5.77
CA ARG A 6 -8.58 13.18 -5.58
C ARG A 6 -8.58 14.46 -4.75
N ASN A 7 -9.69 15.19 -4.81
CA ASN A 7 -9.87 16.41 -4.05
C ASN A 7 -9.77 16.14 -2.54
N LYS A 8 -9.21 17.09 -1.80
CA LYS A 8 -9.02 17.03 -0.33
C LYS A 8 -10.31 16.72 0.43
N LYS A 9 -11.47 17.16 -0.08
CA LYS A 9 -12.79 16.88 0.53
C LYS A 9 -13.13 15.39 0.69
N HIS A 10 -12.44 14.50 -0.03
CA HIS A 10 -12.65 13.04 0.09
C HIS A 10 -11.85 12.40 1.22
N GLN A 11 -10.92 13.13 1.84
CA GLN A 11 -10.04 12.57 2.87
C GLN A 11 -10.80 12.06 4.08
N ASP A 12 -11.79 12.80 4.57
CA ASP A 12 -12.58 12.39 5.75
C ASP A 12 -13.37 11.11 5.47
N SER A 13 -13.92 10.94 4.28
CA SER A 13 -14.59 9.70 3.87
C SER A 13 -13.61 8.52 3.81
N LEU A 14 -12.37 8.73 3.37
CA LEU A 14 -11.33 7.70 3.36
C LEU A 14 -10.93 7.30 4.79
N TRP A 15 -10.76 8.27 5.69
CA TRP A 15 -10.49 8.00 7.11
C TRP A 15 -11.65 7.23 7.77
N ALA A 16 -12.89 7.64 7.52
CA ALA A 16 -14.07 6.91 8.00
C ALA A 16 -14.13 5.48 7.44
N GLY A 17 -13.74 5.29 6.18
CA GLY A 17 -13.62 3.96 5.57
C GLY A 17 -12.58 3.06 6.24
N LEU A 18 -11.44 3.61 6.68
CA LEU A 18 -10.43 2.87 7.45
C LEU A 18 -10.93 2.51 8.86
N GLN A 19 -11.58 3.46 9.54
CA GLN A 19 -12.14 3.26 10.88
C GLN A 19 -13.27 2.21 10.89
N SER A 20 -14.14 2.23 9.89
CA SER A 20 -15.25 1.28 9.77
C SER A 20 -14.82 -0.12 9.26
N GLY A 21 -13.57 -0.27 8.78
CA GLY A 21 -13.09 -1.48 8.14
C GLY A 21 -13.58 -1.68 6.70
N SER A 22 -14.35 -0.74 6.13
CA SER A 22 -14.74 -0.76 4.72
C SER A 22 -13.52 -0.67 3.78
N LEU A 23 -12.47 0.03 4.24
CA LEU A 23 -11.13 -0.01 3.66
C LEU A 23 -10.23 -0.84 4.58
N SER A 24 -9.82 -1.99 4.12
CA SER A 24 -9.10 -2.97 4.95
C SER A 24 -7.59 -2.70 5.05
N VAL A 25 -6.99 -2.04 4.06
CA VAL A 25 -5.54 -1.86 3.98
C VAL A 25 -5.17 -0.50 3.39
N VAL A 26 -3.97 -0.02 3.75
CA VAL A 26 -3.32 1.14 3.13
C VAL A 26 -2.07 0.67 2.40
N ALA A 27 -2.00 0.98 1.12
CA ALA A 27 -0.85 0.70 0.24
C ALA A 27 -0.35 2.00 -0.41
N THR A 28 0.76 1.94 -1.15
CA THR A 28 1.40 3.11 -1.77
C THR A 28 1.24 3.14 -3.28
N ASP A 29 1.03 1.99 -3.91
CA ASP A 29 1.17 1.86 -5.37
C ASP A 29 2.48 2.51 -5.86
N HIS A 30 3.59 2.20 -5.18
CA HIS A 30 4.88 2.85 -5.36
C HIS A 30 5.41 2.64 -6.77
N CYS A 31 5.54 3.73 -7.51
CA CYS A 31 6.09 3.76 -8.86
C CYS A 31 7.19 4.82 -8.92
N ALA A 32 8.43 4.39 -8.79
CA ALA A 32 9.60 5.26 -8.71
C ALA A 32 10.08 5.68 -10.09
N PHE A 33 9.76 6.92 -10.49
CA PHE A 33 10.27 7.54 -11.70
C PHE A 33 10.97 8.85 -11.34
N THR A 34 12.11 9.13 -11.98
CA THR A 34 12.81 10.40 -11.82
C THR A 34 12.10 11.54 -12.54
N THR A 35 12.43 12.78 -12.17
CA THR A 35 11.94 13.98 -12.88
C THR A 35 12.29 13.94 -14.37
N ALA A 36 13.47 13.45 -14.73
CA ALA A 36 13.89 13.29 -16.12
C ALA A 36 12.96 12.32 -16.90
N GLN A 37 12.62 11.18 -16.28
CA GLN A 37 11.67 10.23 -16.87
C GLN A 37 10.26 10.83 -16.99
N LYS A 38 9.80 11.59 -15.98
CA LYS A 38 8.50 12.29 -16.04
C LYS A 38 8.41 13.27 -17.20
N ARG A 39 9.52 13.89 -17.60
CA ARG A 39 9.58 14.84 -18.74
C ARG A 39 9.29 14.20 -20.09
N PHE A 40 9.34 12.88 -20.24
CA PHE A 40 8.93 12.21 -21.49
C PHE A 40 7.48 12.51 -21.86
N GLY A 41 6.65 12.87 -20.89
CA GLY A 41 5.26 13.26 -21.10
C GLY A 41 5.02 14.71 -21.46
N VAL A 42 6.06 15.55 -21.51
CA VAL A 42 5.89 16.98 -21.89
C VAL A 42 5.38 17.06 -23.34
N GLY A 43 4.23 17.67 -23.49
CA GLY A 43 3.54 17.80 -24.81
C GLY A 43 2.82 16.53 -25.30
N ASN A 44 2.95 15.39 -24.59
CA ASN A 44 2.23 14.16 -24.94
C ASN A 44 1.90 13.34 -23.68
N PHE A 45 0.67 13.46 -23.20
CA PHE A 45 0.22 12.79 -21.98
C PHE A 45 0.33 11.26 -22.04
N ALA A 46 0.25 10.65 -23.23
CA ALA A 46 0.36 9.20 -23.41
C ALA A 46 1.78 8.66 -23.09
N LYS A 47 2.79 9.54 -23.06
CA LYS A 47 4.17 9.21 -22.72
C LYS A 47 4.53 9.50 -21.27
N ILE A 48 3.60 9.93 -20.43
CA ILE A 48 3.87 10.19 -19.01
C ILE A 48 4.04 8.85 -18.30
N PRO A 49 5.20 8.54 -17.70
CA PRO A 49 5.32 7.42 -16.77
C PRO A 49 4.42 7.68 -15.55
N ASN A 50 3.38 6.84 -15.38
CA ASN A 50 2.38 7.04 -14.34
C ASN A 50 2.87 6.53 -12.97
N GLY A 51 2.43 7.23 -11.91
CA GLY A 51 2.72 6.88 -10.54
C GLY A 51 3.70 7.81 -9.85
N THR A 52 3.86 7.61 -8.54
CA THR A 52 4.76 8.39 -7.67
C THR A 52 5.42 7.47 -6.66
N GLY A 53 6.55 7.89 -6.09
CA GLY A 53 7.13 7.27 -4.90
C GLY A 53 6.28 7.53 -3.65
N GLY A 54 6.56 6.82 -2.57
CA GLY A 54 5.87 6.98 -1.28
C GLY A 54 6.07 5.81 -0.32
N LEU A 55 6.91 4.83 -0.69
CA LEU A 55 7.07 3.62 0.12
C LEU A 55 7.59 3.92 1.52
N GLU A 56 8.61 4.78 1.66
CA GLU A 56 9.19 5.15 2.95
C GLU A 56 8.31 6.09 3.77
N ASP A 57 7.36 6.78 3.14
CA ASP A 57 6.56 7.82 3.79
C ASP A 57 5.22 7.31 4.29
N ARG A 58 4.75 6.15 3.78
CA ARG A 58 3.44 5.59 4.12
C ARG A 58 3.21 5.48 5.63
N MET A 59 4.14 4.86 6.34
CA MET A 59 3.99 4.62 7.78
C MET A 59 4.03 5.92 8.60
N PRO A 60 5.05 6.80 8.43
CA PRO A 60 5.09 8.07 9.15
C PRO A 60 3.90 8.99 8.82
N MET A 61 3.48 9.07 7.57
CA MET A 61 2.32 9.86 7.16
C MET A 61 1.03 9.34 7.79
N LEU A 62 0.82 8.03 7.75
CA LEU A 62 -0.37 7.41 8.33
C LEU A 62 -0.38 7.52 9.87
N TRP A 63 0.79 7.42 10.52
CA TRP A 63 0.91 7.65 11.96
C TRP A 63 0.57 9.09 12.31
N THR A 64 1.22 10.04 11.67
CA THR A 64 1.05 11.48 11.94
C THR A 64 -0.40 11.92 11.78
N HIS A 65 -1.01 11.57 10.65
CA HIS A 65 -2.35 12.03 10.29
C HIS A 65 -3.49 11.10 10.72
N GLY A 66 -3.18 9.88 11.12
CA GLY A 66 -4.11 8.90 11.65
C GLY A 66 -4.06 8.84 13.17
N VAL A 67 -2.97 8.28 13.71
CA VAL A 67 -2.83 8.06 15.17
C VAL A 67 -2.62 9.39 15.90
N GLY A 68 -1.73 10.24 15.40
CA GLY A 68 -1.42 11.54 16.01
C GLY A 68 -2.60 12.50 16.06
N THR A 69 -3.62 12.31 15.24
CA THR A 69 -4.84 13.12 15.25
C THR A 69 -6.05 12.40 15.88
N GLY A 70 -5.86 11.18 16.40
CA GLY A 70 -6.94 10.39 16.99
C GLY A 70 -7.93 9.77 16.00
N ARG A 71 -7.65 9.81 14.68
CA ARG A 71 -8.48 9.15 13.66
C ARG A 71 -8.32 7.64 13.65
N LEU A 72 -7.17 7.14 14.07
CA LEU A 72 -6.88 5.72 14.22
C LEU A 72 -6.26 5.47 15.59
N THR A 73 -6.59 4.34 16.19
CA THR A 73 -5.81 3.80 17.31
C THR A 73 -4.53 3.16 16.79
N PRO A 74 -3.50 2.97 17.64
CA PRO A 74 -2.32 2.19 17.28
C PRO A 74 -2.65 0.78 16.77
N ASN A 75 -3.68 0.14 17.31
CA ASN A 75 -4.10 -1.19 16.87
C ASN A 75 -4.70 -1.17 15.45
N GLU A 76 -5.53 -0.17 15.13
CA GLU A 76 -6.06 0.02 13.78
C GLU A 76 -4.94 0.36 12.79
N PHE A 77 -3.97 1.17 13.18
CA PHE A 77 -2.78 1.44 12.37
C PHE A 77 -2.04 0.14 12.00
N VAL A 78 -1.81 -0.75 12.97
CA VAL A 78 -1.19 -2.07 12.72
C VAL A 78 -2.10 -2.95 11.87
N ALA A 79 -3.40 -2.91 12.11
CA ALA A 79 -4.37 -3.69 11.33
C ALA A 79 -4.32 -3.32 9.84
N VAL A 80 -4.43 -2.03 9.50
CA VAL A 80 -4.50 -1.57 8.09
C VAL A 80 -3.16 -1.60 7.36
N THR A 81 -2.04 -1.70 8.07
CA THR A 81 -0.69 -1.72 7.48
C THR A 81 -0.03 -3.10 7.47
N SER A 82 -0.47 -4.05 8.29
CA SER A 82 0.17 -5.35 8.47
C SER A 82 -0.82 -6.51 8.58
N THR A 83 -1.63 -6.57 9.65
CA THR A 83 -2.43 -7.76 9.96
C THR A 83 -3.47 -8.07 8.89
N ASN A 84 -4.19 -7.07 8.40
CA ASN A 84 -5.26 -7.28 7.42
C ASN A 84 -4.71 -7.77 6.08
N ILE A 85 -3.60 -7.20 5.59
CA ILE A 85 -2.98 -7.66 4.34
C ILE A 85 -2.44 -9.09 4.49
N ALA A 86 -1.89 -9.44 5.65
CA ALA A 86 -1.43 -10.82 5.91
C ALA A 86 -2.60 -11.82 5.88
N LYS A 87 -3.77 -11.43 6.39
CA LYS A 87 -5.00 -12.23 6.31
C LYS A 87 -5.52 -12.33 4.86
N ILE A 88 -5.54 -11.22 4.13
CA ILE A 88 -5.99 -11.17 2.72
C ILE A 88 -5.11 -12.08 1.86
N LEU A 89 -3.80 -12.04 2.06
CA LEU A 89 -2.83 -12.82 1.32
C LEU A 89 -2.69 -14.28 1.80
N ASN A 90 -3.46 -14.69 2.82
CA ASN A 90 -3.43 -16.03 3.43
C ASN A 90 -2.05 -16.43 3.96
N CYS A 91 -1.31 -15.49 4.55
CA CYS A 91 -0.03 -15.73 5.23
C CYS A 91 -0.08 -15.44 6.74
N TYR A 92 -1.25 -15.08 7.27
CA TYR A 92 -1.49 -14.97 8.70
C TYR A 92 -1.68 -16.37 9.31
N PRO A 93 -1.18 -16.68 10.54
CA PRO A 93 -0.45 -15.80 11.48
C PRO A 93 1.07 -15.80 11.28
N LYS A 94 1.61 -16.51 10.29
CA LYS A 94 3.07 -16.52 10.02
C LYS A 94 3.62 -15.11 9.83
N LYS A 95 2.84 -14.25 9.17
CA LYS A 95 3.07 -12.81 9.02
C LYS A 95 1.91 -12.03 9.63
N GLY A 96 2.15 -10.78 10.02
CA GLY A 96 1.10 -9.86 10.51
C GLY A 96 0.65 -10.10 11.95
N ALA A 97 1.42 -10.86 12.74
CA ALA A 97 1.16 -11.13 14.15
C ALA A 97 2.47 -11.18 14.96
N VAL A 98 2.38 -10.81 16.23
CA VAL A 98 3.44 -11.02 17.23
C VAL A 98 3.01 -12.20 18.11
N LEU A 99 3.31 -13.42 17.65
CA LEU A 99 2.90 -14.66 18.28
C LEU A 99 4.05 -15.68 18.25
N VAL A 100 4.06 -16.61 19.19
CA VAL A 100 4.99 -17.76 19.15
C VAL A 100 4.69 -18.59 17.89
N GLY A 101 5.73 -18.84 17.08
CA GLY A 101 5.62 -19.55 15.80
C GLY A 101 5.43 -18.62 14.58
N ALA A 102 5.16 -17.33 14.78
CA ALA A 102 5.21 -16.33 13.69
C ALA A 102 6.66 -15.94 13.36
N ASP A 103 6.87 -15.44 12.15
CA ASP A 103 8.16 -14.86 11.79
C ASP A 103 8.39 -13.57 12.61
N ALA A 104 9.60 -13.38 13.11
CA ALA A 104 9.98 -12.19 13.88
C ALA A 104 10.26 -10.99 12.94
N ASP A 105 9.23 -10.63 12.15
CA ASP A 105 9.20 -9.39 11.35
C ASP A 105 8.57 -8.30 12.22
N LEU A 106 9.39 -7.54 12.88
CA LEU A 106 8.97 -6.64 13.95
C LEU A 106 9.42 -5.21 13.65
N VAL A 107 8.62 -4.25 14.09
CA VAL A 107 9.00 -2.84 14.10
C VAL A 107 8.88 -2.32 15.53
N VAL A 108 9.98 -1.80 16.07
CA VAL A 108 9.96 -1.02 17.31
C VAL A 108 9.74 0.43 16.90
N TRP A 109 8.58 0.94 17.25
CA TRP A 109 8.09 2.25 16.85
C TRP A 109 8.37 3.28 17.95
N ASP A 110 8.94 4.42 17.58
CA ASP A 110 9.08 5.58 18.46
C ASP A 110 8.00 6.60 18.08
N PRO A 111 6.97 6.77 18.92
CA PRO A 111 5.83 7.65 18.61
C PRO A 111 6.19 9.13 18.65
N GLU A 112 7.28 9.50 19.32
CA GLU A 112 7.67 10.89 19.55
C GLU A 112 8.74 11.40 18.57
N LYS A 113 9.45 10.49 17.91
CA LYS A 113 10.51 10.84 16.99
C LYS A 113 9.95 11.58 15.77
N GLU A 114 10.61 12.68 15.39
CA GLU A 114 10.18 13.52 14.27
C GLU A 114 11.21 13.53 13.14
N LYS A 115 10.73 13.75 11.92
CA LYS A 115 11.55 14.07 10.76
C LYS A 115 10.82 15.02 9.82
N THR A 116 11.59 15.76 9.01
CA THR A 116 11.07 16.42 7.82
C THR A 116 11.36 15.52 6.62
N ILE A 117 10.33 15.21 5.85
CA ILE A 117 10.45 14.40 4.64
C ILE A 117 11.19 15.20 3.59
N THR A 118 12.24 14.61 3.02
CA THR A 118 12.97 15.17 1.88
C THR A 118 13.49 14.05 1.00
N ALA A 119 13.42 14.22 -0.32
CA ALA A 119 13.91 13.24 -1.28
C ALA A 119 15.39 12.88 -1.05
N GLY A 120 16.22 13.87 -0.74
CA GLY A 120 17.66 13.68 -0.51
C GLY A 120 18.04 12.89 0.74
N LYS A 121 17.07 12.56 1.62
CA LYS A 121 17.30 11.73 2.83
C LYS A 121 16.64 10.36 2.76
N GLN A 122 16.05 10.01 1.61
CA GLN A 122 15.42 8.71 1.41
C GLN A 122 16.39 7.69 0.80
N GLN A 123 16.09 6.43 1.02
CA GLN A 123 16.79 5.30 0.35
C GLN A 123 16.33 5.13 -1.10
N SER A 124 15.15 5.68 -1.44
CA SER A 124 14.63 5.68 -2.80
C SER A 124 15.53 6.51 -3.73
N ALA A 125 15.80 5.99 -4.92
CA ALA A 125 16.64 6.65 -5.93
C ALA A 125 15.91 7.74 -6.74
N ILE A 126 14.67 8.10 -6.39
CA ILE A 126 13.93 9.19 -7.03
C ILE A 126 14.40 10.54 -6.50
N ASP A 127 14.39 11.54 -7.38
CA ASP A 127 14.92 12.88 -7.13
C ASP A 127 13.86 13.91 -6.66
N TYR A 128 12.67 13.43 -6.30
CA TYR A 128 11.59 14.24 -5.71
C TYR A 128 10.75 13.42 -4.74
N ASN A 129 9.99 14.10 -3.90
CA ASN A 129 9.02 13.48 -3.00
C ASN A 129 7.70 14.24 -3.02
N VAL A 130 6.56 13.53 -3.10
CA VAL A 130 5.23 14.16 -3.07
C VAL A 130 4.88 14.77 -1.72
N PHE A 131 5.59 14.38 -0.67
CA PHE A 131 5.46 14.90 0.70
C PHE A 131 6.63 15.80 1.10
N GLU A 132 7.41 16.29 0.13
CA GLU A 132 8.58 17.14 0.38
C GLU A 132 8.26 18.27 1.36
N GLY A 133 9.11 18.44 2.38
CA GLY A 133 8.98 19.49 3.41
C GLY A 133 7.94 19.19 4.51
N GLN A 134 7.16 18.11 4.41
CA GLN A 134 6.21 17.76 5.47
C GLN A 134 6.94 17.26 6.73
N LYS A 135 6.52 17.76 7.87
CA LYS A 135 6.95 17.27 9.18
C LYS A 135 6.07 16.10 9.59
N VAL A 136 6.69 15.01 9.96
CA VAL A 136 6.01 13.81 10.46
C VAL A 136 6.54 13.43 11.82
N LYS A 137 5.65 12.85 12.63
CA LYS A 137 5.93 12.34 13.97
C LYS A 137 5.60 10.85 14.01
N GLY A 138 6.40 10.08 14.74
CA GLY A 138 6.31 8.63 14.77
C GLY A 138 7.15 7.98 13.66
N LEU A 139 8.23 7.32 14.09
CA LEU A 139 9.21 6.69 13.18
C LEU A 139 9.63 5.33 13.71
N PRO A 140 10.03 4.39 12.84
CA PRO A 140 10.66 3.16 13.28
C PRO A 140 12.02 3.46 13.90
N ARG A 141 12.28 2.90 15.08
CA ARG A 141 13.59 2.86 15.71
C ARG A 141 14.36 1.62 15.28
N PHE A 142 13.68 0.46 15.31
CA PHE A 142 14.21 -0.78 14.78
C PHE A 142 13.22 -1.41 13.81
N THR A 143 13.73 -1.96 12.73
CA THR A 143 12.98 -2.87 11.86
C THR A 143 13.72 -4.19 11.83
N LEU A 144 13.04 -5.26 12.20
CA LEU A 144 13.57 -6.61 12.20
C LEU A 144 12.90 -7.43 11.10
N THR A 145 13.67 -8.25 10.44
CA THR A 145 13.19 -9.21 9.45
C THR A 145 13.67 -10.60 9.86
N ARG A 146 12.76 -11.49 10.20
CA ARG A 146 13.05 -12.83 10.71
C ARG A 146 14.09 -12.83 11.84
N GLY A 147 13.93 -11.90 12.79
CA GLY A 147 14.79 -11.74 13.96
C GLY A 147 16.10 -10.97 13.73
N MET A 148 16.48 -10.70 12.47
CA MET A 148 17.66 -9.89 12.16
C MET A 148 17.28 -8.40 12.11
N VAL A 149 18.06 -7.56 12.77
CA VAL A 149 17.92 -6.10 12.68
C VAL A 149 18.31 -5.66 11.26
N ALA A 150 17.31 -5.26 10.47
CA ALA A 150 17.50 -4.77 9.11
C ALA A 150 17.74 -3.25 9.07
N ILE A 151 17.09 -2.51 9.99
CA ILE A 151 17.27 -1.05 10.12
C ILE A 151 17.33 -0.70 11.61
N HIS A 152 18.24 0.20 11.95
CA HIS A 152 18.35 0.81 13.28
C HIS A 152 18.54 2.31 13.13
N ASP A 153 17.60 3.11 13.64
CA ASP A 153 17.60 4.57 13.59
C ASP A 153 17.87 5.16 12.18
N GLY A 154 17.38 4.47 11.14
CA GLY A 154 17.54 4.85 9.73
C GLY A 154 18.80 4.29 9.06
N GLU A 155 19.70 3.68 9.82
CA GLU A 155 20.87 2.98 9.27
C GLU A 155 20.47 1.59 8.76
N VAL A 156 20.76 1.33 7.49
CA VAL A 156 20.47 0.05 6.83
C VAL A 156 21.54 -0.98 7.20
N ARG A 157 21.12 -2.13 7.74
CA ARG A 157 21.96 -3.24 8.19
C ARG A 157 21.54 -4.57 7.55
N THR A 158 20.92 -4.52 6.38
CA THR A 158 20.46 -5.71 5.66
C THR A 158 21.61 -6.58 5.20
N ARG A 159 21.34 -7.89 5.08
CA ARG A 159 22.26 -8.88 4.53
C ARG A 159 21.66 -9.47 3.26
N GLU A 160 22.43 -9.54 2.19
CA GLU A 160 22.03 -10.24 0.97
C GLU A 160 21.69 -11.70 1.24
N GLY A 161 20.69 -12.23 0.54
CA GLY A 161 20.23 -13.60 0.69
C GLY A 161 19.44 -13.91 1.97
N HIS A 162 19.18 -12.91 2.84
CA HIS A 162 18.41 -13.12 4.07
C HIS A 162 16.93 -13.40 3.81
N GLY A 163 16.37 -12.82 2.76
CA GLY A 163 14.97 -13.00 2.39
C GLY A 163 14.63 -14.45 2.04
N GLN A 164 13.41 -14.88 2.38
CA GLN A 164 12.91 -16.20 2.00
C GLN A 164 11.51 -16.07 1.41
N PHE A 165 11.22 -16.95 0.46
CA PHE A 165 9.89 -17.05 -0.11
C PHE A 165 8.90 -17.54 0.96
N VAL A 166 7.77 -16.88 1.07
CA VAL A 166 6.66 -17.30 1.93
C VAL A 166 5.63 -18.03 1.08
N ALA A 167 5.63 -19.36 1.18
CA ALA A 167 4.58 -20.16 0.56
C ALA A 167 3.23 -19.85 1.21
N ARG A 168 2.19 -19.75 0.40
CA ARG A 168 0.83 -19.54 0.85
C ARG A 168 -0.14 -20.37 0.02
N GLU A 169 -1.20 -20.83 0.65
CA GLU A 169 -2.26 -21.55 -0.02
C GLU A 169 -3.28 -20.58 -0.63
N ALA A 170 -4.00 -21.05 -1.64
CA ALA A 170 -5.10 -20.31 -2.23
C ALA A 170 -6.23 -20.13 -1.19
N ARG A 171 -6.81 -18.94 -1.12
CA ARG A 171 -7.92 -18.64 -0.22
C ARG A 171 -9.24 -19.10 -0.86
N PRO A 172 -9.98 -20.06 -0.28
CA PRO A 172 -11.19 -20.61 -0.91
C PRO A 172 -12.26 -19.57 -1.23
N ALA A 173 -12.40 -18.53 -0.40
CA ALA A 173 -13.35 -17.43 -0.63
C ALA A 173 -13.01 -16.61 -1.87
N VAL A 174 -11.70 -16.37 -2.14
CA VAL A 174 -11.24 -15.64 -3.33
C VAL A 174 -11.49 -16.48 -4.58
N ASN A 175 -11.23 -17.80 -4.52
CA ASN A 175 -11.47 -18.70 -5.63
C ASN A 175 -12.95 -18.78 -6.00
N ARG A 176 -13.85 -18.82 -5.01
CA ARG A 176 -15.31 -18.77 -5.25
C ARG A 176 -15.73 -17.47 -5.90
N ALA A 177 -15.25 -16.33 -5.39
CA ALA A 177 -15.53 -15.02 -5.98
C ALA A 177 -15.08 -14.95 -7.44
N LEU A 178 -13.89 -15.49 -7.76
CA LEU A 178 -13.37 -15.53 -9.13
C LEU A 178 -14.23 -16.41 -10.05
N SER A 179 -14.71 -17.57 -9.57
CA SER A 179 -15.62 -18.42 -10.33
C SER A 179 -16.95 -17.71 -10.60
N GLN A 180 -17.56 -17.13 -9.57
CA GLN A 180 -18.78 -16.33 -9.73
C GLN A 180 -18.58 -15.17 -10.72
N TRP A 181 -17.45 -14.47 -10.63
CA TRP A 181 -17.12 -13.40 -11.57
C TRP A 181 -17.05 -13.90 -13.02
N LYS A 182 -16.39 -15.02 -13.26
CA LYS A 182 -16.33 -15.64 -14.60
C LYS A 182 -17.70 -15.98 -15.14
N ASP A 183 -18.59 -16.51 -14.30
CA ASP A 183 -19.96 -16.87 -14.69
C ASP A 183 -20.80 -15.61 -14.99
N LEU A 184 -20.65 -14.57 -14.17
CA LEU A 184 -21.37 -13.29 -14.34
C LEU A 184 -20.91 -12.52 -15.58
N THR A 185 -19.63 -12.61 -15.92
CA THR A 185 -19.02 -11.87 -17.05
C THR A 185 -18.94 -12.70 -18.32
N ALA A 186 -19.36 -13.96 -18.30
CA ALA A 186 -19.41 -14.80 -19.50
C ALA A 186 -20.25 -14.15 -20.60
N PRO A 187 -19.76 -14.09 -21.83
CA PRO A 187 -20.54 -13.55 -22.94
C PRO A 187 -21.87 -14.29 -23.08
N ARG A 188 -22.96 -13.55 -23.13
CA ARG A 188 -24.31 -14.10 -23.34
C ARG A 188 -24.83 -13.61 -24.67
N PRO A 189 -25.50 -14.49 -25.48
CA PRO A 189 -26.17 -14.06 -26.69
C PRO A 189 -27.24 -12.99 -26.36
N VAL A 190 -27.20 -11.87 -27.04
CA VAL A 190 -28.26 -10.86 -26.94
C VAL A 190 -29.33 -11.22 -27.96
N VAL A 191 -30.44 -11.76 -27.49
CA VAL A 191 -31.64 -11.96 -28.36
C VAL A 191 -32.33 -10.60 -28.49
N ARG A 192 -32.21 -9.99 -29.66
CA ARG A 192 -32.96 -8.77 -30.00
C ARG A 192 -34.34 -9.20 -30.54
N SER A 193 -35.34 -9.25 -29.65
CA SER A 193 -36.70 -9.38 -30.07
C SER A 193 -37.16 -8.07 -30.71
N GLY A 194 -37.62 -8.11 -31.97
CA GLY A 194 -38.30 -7.02 -32.64
C GLY A 194 -37.61 -6.37 -33.84
N ILE A 195 -36.56 -6.95 -34.41
CA ILE A 195 -36.11 -6.56 -35.74
C ILE A 195 -36.74 -7.55 -36.74
N PRO A 196 -37.71 -7.17 -37.59
CA PRO A 196 -38.16 -8.01 -38.66
C PRO A 196 -36.98 -8.36 -39.56
N ALA A 197 -36.84 -9.63 -39.93
CA ALA A 197 -35.90 -10.02 -40.98
C ALA A 197 -36.34 -9.25 -42.24
N THR A 198 -35.60 -8.22 -42.62
CA THR A 198 -35.73 -7.59 -43.93
C THR A 198 -35.18 -8.62 -44.91
N GLY A 199 -36.07 -9.37 -45.50
CA GLY A 199 -35.73 -10.22 -46.64
C GLY A 199 -35.18 -9.37 -47.77
N VAL A 200 -34.05 -9.79 -48.28
CA VAL A 200 -33.58 -9.47 -49.65
C VAL A 200 -33.62 -10.78 -50.40
#